data_4296b47c08ec8b1b790ae547236988ef
#
_entry.id   4296b47c08ec8b1b790ae547236988ef
#
_cell.length_a   1.000
_cell.length_b   1.000
_cell.length_c   1.000
_cell.angle_alpha   90.00
_cell.angle_beta   90.00
_cell.angle_gamma   90.00
#
_symmetry.space_group_name_H-M   'P 1'
#
loop_
_entity.id
_entity.type
_entity.pdbx_description
1 polymer ?
#
loop_
_entity_poly.entity_id
_entity_poly.type
_entity_poly.pdbx_seq_one_letter_code
_entity_poly.pdbx_strand_id
1 'polypeptide(L)'
;MVATYQAASGAGQAGIQQLQDELEVVAGRRGLGRLTGDVRLAVRDKLGDDSPFPAPLALNVIPWVGVEGDGGWTSDEEAIREEARRILGAPALPVRATCVQVPVTTGHSVAVHATFERAITVEEARQALVEAPSVVVLDDPDLHEFPTPVDAAGSDPAFVGRVRQAPGSPHTLELFVCADNLRQGCALNAVRIAELLAHDLPEAG
;
A
#
# COMPACT_ATOMS: atom_id res chain seq x y z
N MET A 1 0.26 10.60 -9.24
CA MET A 1 0.35 10.83 -7.79
C MET A 1 -0.17 9.61 -7.07
N VAL A 2 0.45 9.20 -5.98
CA VAL A 2 0.01 8.06 -5.18
C VAL A 2 -0.04 8.43 -3.70
N ALA A 3 -0.98 7.82 -2.97
CA ALA A 3 -0.98 7.79 -1.51
C ALA A 3 -1.02 6.33 -1.07
N THR A 4 -0.03 5.89 -0.29
CA THR A 4 0.00 4.53 0.22
C THR A 4 -0.61 4.46 1.62
N TYR A 5 -1.24 3.33 1.92
CA TYR A 5 -1.75 2.96 3.23
C TYR A 5 -1.05 1.66 3.62
N GLN A 6 0.04 1.80 4.37
CA GLN A 6 0.93 0.68 4.65
C GLN A 6 0.58 -0.01 5.96
N ALA A 7 0.45 -1.32 5.89
CA ALA A 7 0.15 -2.18 7.04
C ALA A 7 1.35 -2.33 7.97
N ALA A 8 1.10 -2.65 9.23
CA ALA A 8 2.11 -2.86 10.26
C ALA A 8 3.15 -3.93 9.90
N SER A 9 2.76 -4.93 9.11
CA SER A 9 3.67 -5.97 8.60
C SER A 9 4.82 -5.45 7.74
N GLY A 10 4.73 -4.21 7.21
CA GLY A 10 5.86 -3.55 6.54
C GLY A 10 7.08 -3.36 7.45
N ALA A 11 6.86 -3.20 8.76
CA ALA A 11 7.90 -3.19 9.79
C ALA A 11 8.24 -4.60 10.35
N GLY A 12 7.86 -5.65 9.61
CA GLY A 12 8.10 -7.05 9.99
C GLY A 12 7.28 -7.51 11.19
N GLN A 13 7.75 -8.59 11.83
CA GLN A 13 7.07 -9.17 13.00
C GLN A 13 6.97 -8.19 14.16
N ALA A 14 7.96 -7.32 14.35
CA ALA A 14 7.94 -6.31 15.40
C ALA A 14 6.79 -5.30 15.18
N GLY A 15 6.53 -4.90 13.94
CA GLY A 15 5.40 -4.01 13.63
C GLY A 15 4.05 -4.67 13.88
N ILE A 16 3.90 -5.95 13.51
CA ILE A 16 2.67 -6.72 13.77
C ILE A 16 2.42 -6.81 15.28
N GLN A 17 3.45 -7.20 16.04
CA GLN A 17 3.34 -7.35 17.49
C GLN A 17 2.99 -6.01 18.15
N GLN A 18 3.69 -4.94 17.77
CA GLN A 18 3.42 -3.61 18.30
C GLN A 18 1.97 -3.18 18.08
N LEU A 19 1.44 -3.37 16.87
CA LEU A 19 0.04 -3.05 16.60
C LEU A 19 -0.92 -3.90 17.45
N GLN A 20 -0.64 -5.19 17.62
CA GLN A 20 -1.49 -6.07 18.44
C GLN A 20 -1.49 -5.64 19.90
N ASP A 21 -0.31 -5.35 20.47
CA ASP A 21 -0.17 -4.88 21.85
C ASP A 21 -0.88 -3.53 22.05
N GLU A 22 -0.76 -2.61 21.10
CA GLU A 22 -1.48 -1.33 21.13
C GLU A 22 -3.00 -1.51 21.05
N LEU A 23 -3.48 -2.44 20.22
CA LEU A 23 -4.91 -2.76 20.12
C LEU A 23 -5.45 -3.32 21.45
N GLU A 24 -4.66 -4.13 22.16
CA GLU A 24 -5.02 -4.58 23.52
C GLU A 24 -5.09 -3.42 24.52
N VAL A 25 -4.18 -2.46 24.43
CA VAL A 25 -4.19 -1.26 25.29
C VAL A 25 -5.44 -0.43 25.08
N VAL A 26 -5.91 -0.28 23.83
CA VAL A 26 -7.09 0.55 23.53
C VAL A 26 -8.40 -0.22 23.62
N ALA A 27 -8.37 -1.56 23.67
CA ALA A 27 -9.55 -2.40 23.70
C ALA A 27 -10.45 -2.07 24.91
N GLY A 28 -11.75 -1.91 24.67
CA GLY A 28 -12.73 -1.59 25.69
C GLY A 28 -12.69 -0.16 26.24
N ARG A 29 -11.68 0.64 25.90
CA ARG A 29 -11.50 2.02 26.37
C ARG A 29 -12.19 3.02 25.45
N ARG A 30 -13.52 3.05 25.46
CA ARG A 30 -14.38 3.82 24.53
C ARG A 30 -14.13 5.33 24.51
N GLY A 31 -13.38 5.88 25.47
CA GLY A 31 -13.04 7.30 25.55
C GLY A 31 -11.79 7.69 24.77
N LEU A 32 -10.90 6.74 24.44
CA LEU A 32 -9.64 7.03 23.75
C LEU A 32 -9.85 7.53 22.32
N GLY A 33 -8.92 8.37 21.88
CA GLY A 33 -8.95 9.01 20.57
C GLY A 33 -9.86 10.25 20.50
N ARG A 34 -10.35 10.73 21.66
CA ARG A 34 -11.20 11.93 21.74
C ARG A 34 -10.50 13.15 22.32
N LEU A 35 -9.40 12.94 23.03
CA LEU A 35 -8.62 14.01 23.65
C LEU A 35 -7.19 13.99 23.09
N THR A 36 -6.60 15.17 23.00
CA THR A 36 -5.23 15.32 22.50
C THR A 36 -4.24 14.48 23.30
N GLY A 37 -3.56 13.56 22.64
CA GLY A 37 -2.50 12.75 23.22
C GLY A 37 -2.95 11.60 24.12
N ASP A 38 -4.25 11.38 24.33
CA ASP A 38 -4.77 10.34 25.21
C ASP A 38 -4.36 8.92 24.79
N VAL A 39 -4.37 8.61 23.50
CA VAL A 39 -3.88 7.33 22.95
C VAL A 39 -2.38 7.20 23.17
N ARG A 40 -1.60 8.24 22.89
CA ARG A 40 -0.14 8.24 23.07
C ARG A 40 0.24 7.99 24.53
N LEU A 41 -0.42 8.64 25.46
CA LEU A 41 -0.20 8.43 26.89
C LEU A 41 -0.57 7.00 27.31
N ALA A 42 -1.73 6.51 26.87
CA ALA A 42 -2.19 5.17 27.21
C ALA A 42 -1.26 4.06 26.71
N VAL A 43 -0.75 4.20 25.50
CA VAL A 43 0.20 3.24 24.88
C VAL A 43 1.54 3.31 25.61
N ARG A 44 2.10 4.51 25.78
CA ARG A 44 3.39 4.69 26.47
C ARG A 44 3.37 4.17 27.91
N ASP A 45 2.31 4.41 28.65
CA ASP A 45 2.18 3.97 30.04
C ASP A 45 2.16 2.44 30.20
N LYS A 46 1.80 1.72 29.12
CA LYS A 46 1.72 0.24 29.12
C LYS A 46 2.88 -0.42 28.42
N LEU A 47 3.33 0.12 27.29
CA LEU A 47 4.32 -0.51 26.39
C LEU A 47 5.68 0.21 26.40
N GLY A 48 5.75 1.42 26.97
CA GLY A 48 6.96 2.24 26.93
C GLY A 48 7.11 2.99 25.60
N ASP A 49 8.35 3.42 25.33
CA ASP A 49 8.67 4.23 24.15
C ASP A 49 9.41 3.44 23.04
N ASP A 50 9.67 2.15 23.26
CA ASP A 50 10.34 1.29 22.28
C ASP A 50 9.33 0.75 21.26
N SER A 51 9.21 1.44 20.13
CA SER A 51 8.27 1.09 19.06
C SER A 51 8.95 1.22 17.70
N PRO A 52 8.66 0.32 16.73
CA PRO A 52 9.10 0.47 15.35
C PRO A 52 8.42 1.63 14.61
N PHE A 53 7.41 2.25 15.22
CA PHE A 53 6.68 3.37 14.65
C PHE A 53 6.98 4.67 15.42
N PRO A 54 7.01 5.83 14.74
CA PRO A 54 7.30 7.12 15.38
C PRO A 54 6.15 7.64 16.27
N ALA A 55 5.01 6.97 16.24
CA ALA A 55 3.83 7.27 17.04
C ALA A 55 2.99 5.99 17.23
N PRO A 56 2.06 5.93 18.20
CA PRO A 56 1.11 4.84 18.29
C PRO A 56 0.32 4.70 16.99
N LEU A 57 0.19 3.44 16.54
CA LEU A 57 -0.53 3.12 15.31
C LEU A 57 -2.01 2.84 15.56
N ALA A 58 -2.36 2.21 16.69
CA ALA A 58 -3.76 1.97 17.05
C ALA A 58 -4.54 3.28 17.17
N LEU A 59 -5.71 3.34 16.54
CA LEU A 59 -6.58 4.52 16.45
C LEU A 59 -5.93 5.74 15.78
N ASN A 60 -4.93 5.53 14.93
CA ASN A 60 -4.14 6.61 14.33
C ASN A 60 -3.77 6.31 12.87
N VAL A 61 -3.31 7.33 12.17
CA VAL A 61 -2.59 7.24 10.90
C VAL A 61 -1.30 8.03 11.02
N ILE A 62 -0.20 7.51 10.48
CA ILE A 62 1.12 8.12 10.63
C ILE A 62 1.66 8.44 9.23
N PRO A 63 1.74 9.73 8.83
CA PRO A 63 2.22 10.13 7.51
C PRO A 63 3.76 10.09 7.45
N TRP A 64 4.32 8.94 7.78
CA TRP A 64 5.76 8.70 7.82
C TRP A 64 6.04 7.21 7.70
N VAL A 65 6.76 6.82 6.64
CA VAL A 65 7.23 5.45 6.44
C VAL A 65 8.67 5.49 5.94
N GLY A 66 9.53 4.67 6.56
CA GLY A 66 10.96 4.66 6.27
C GLY A 66 11.74 5.70 7.09
N VAL A 67 12.90 6.08 6.59
CA VAL A 67 13.81 7.04 7.22
C VAL A 67 13.73 8.41 6.55
N GLU A 68 14.11 9.46 7.29
CA GLU A 68 14.18 10.81 6.76
C GLU A 68 15.24 10.92 5.67
N GLY A 69 14.83 11.49 4.53
CA GLY A 69 15.67 11.84 3.41
C GLY A 69 15.78 13.35 3.23
N ASP A 70 16.30 13.77 2.08
CA ASP A 70 16.47 15.18 1.77
C ASP A 70 15.14 15.90 1.51
N GLY A 71 15.04 17.15 1.94
CA GLY A 71 13.90 18.01 1.64
C GLY A 71 12.58 17.61 2.30
N GLY A 72 12.63 16.79 3.36
CA GLY A 72 11.46 16.33 4.11
C GLY A 72 10.73 15.13 3.50
N TRP A 73 11.33 14.48 2.50
CA TRP A 73 10.85 13.21 1.96
C TRP A 73 11.32 12.04 2.81
N THR A 74 10.57 10.95 2.78
CA THR A 74 11.01 9.68 3.38
C THR A 74 11.60 8.75 2.34
N SER A 75 12.41 7.78 2.77
CA SER A 75 13.01 6.77 1.89
C SER A 75 11.96 6.03 1.06
N ASP A 76 10.80 5.73 1.62
CA ASP A 76 9.72 5.03 0.91
C ASP A 76 9.09 5.90 -0.19
N GLU A 77 8.92 7.18 0.08
CA GLU A 77 8.40 8.13 -0.92
C GLU A 77 9.38 8.32 -2.07
N GLU A 78 10.68 8.35 -1.78
CA GLU A 78 11.74 8.40 -2.78
C GLU A 78 11.82 7.10 -3.58
N ALA A 79 11.77 5.94 -2.91
CA ALA A 79 11.77 4.64 -3.56
C ALA A 79 10.61 4.50 -4.55
N ILE A 80 9.39 4.84 -4.15
CA ILE A 80 8.22 4.82 -5.05
C ILE A 80 8.46 5.67 -6.29
N ARG A 81 9.04 6.86 -6.13
CA ARG A 81 9.34 7.76 -7.25
C ARG A 81 10.33 7.14 -8.23
N GLU A 82 11.43 6.62 -7.72
CA GLU A 82 12.51 6.09 -8.55
C GLU A 82 12.14 4.73 -9.17
N GLU A 83 11.51 3.85 -8.39
CA GLU A 83 11.09 2.53 -8.86
C GLU A 83 9.98 2.62 -9.90
N ALA A 84 8.98 3.48 -9.71
CA ALA A 84 7.93 3.69 -10.71
C ALA A 84 8.52 4.16 -12.04
N ARG A 85 9.47 5.09 -12.03
CA ARG A 85 10.17 5.55 -13.24
C ARG A 85 10.94 4.43 -13.93
N ARG A 86 11.63 3.62 -13.15
CA ARG A 86 12.42 2.50 -13.64
C ARG A 86 11.56 1.39 -14.25
N ILE A 87 10.52 0.96 -13.53
CA ILE A 87 9.61 -0.12 -13.95
C ILE A 87 8.84 0.29 -15.19
N LEU A 88 8.37 1.52 -15.27
CA LEU A 88 7.63 2.04 -16.42
C LEU A 88 8.53 2.45 -17.60
N GLY A 89 9.86 2.39 -17.45
CA GLY A 89 10.79 2.88 -18.49
C GLY A 89 10.65 4.37 -18.79
N ALA A 90 10.18 5.16 -17.85
CA ALA A 90 9.81 6.57 -18.01
C ALA A 90 10.59 7.46 -17.01
N PRO A 91 11.90 7.72 -17.26
CA PRO A 91 12.76 8.41 -16.28
C PRO A 91 12.34 9.84 -15.98
N ALA A 92 11.60 10.49 -16.85
CA ALA A 92 11.08 11.86 -16.67
C ALA A 92 9.67 11.89 -16.07
N LEU A 93 9.06 10.74 -15.74
CA LEU A 93 7.71 10.67 -15.19
C LEU A 93 7.61 11.47 -13.88
N PRO A 94 6.68 12.44 -13.78
CA PRO A 94 6.47 13.19 -12.54
C PRO A 94 5.69 12.34 -11.53
N VAL A 95 6.40 11.62 -10.67
CA VAL A 95 5.81 10.82 -9.59
C VAL A 95 5.87 11.61 -8.29
N ARG A 96 4.76 11.61 -7.56
CA ARG A 96 4.65 12.13 -6.19
C ARG A 96 3.99 11.07 -5.32
N ALA A 97 4.57 10.80 -4.17
CA ALA A 97 4.08 9.84 -3.21
C ALA A 97 3.86 10.50 -1.86
N THR A 98 2.87 10.03 -1.13
CA THR A 98 2.73 10.24 0.32
C THR A 98 2.56 8.87 0.95
N CYS A 99 3.46 8.51 1.85
CA CYS A 99 3.44 7.21 2.50
C CYS A 99 2.87 7.32 3.91
N VAL A 100 1.83 6.52 4.17
CA VAL A 100 1.09 6.57 5.44
C VAL A 100 1.05 5.16 6.05
N GLN A 101 1.42 5.06 7.32
CA GLN A 101 1.21 3.85 8.12
C GLN A 101 -0.21 3.85 8.68
N VAL A 102 -0.90 2.72 8.55
CA VAL A 102 -2.29 2.55 9.01
C VAL A 102 -2.44 1.35 9.96
N PRO A 103 -3.45 1.32 10.85
CA PRO A 103 -3.64 0.25 11.83
C PRO A 103 -4.26 -1.01 11.18
N VAL A 104 -3.58 -1.51 10.17
CA VAL A 104 -3.89 -2.75 9.44
C VAL A 104 -2.74 -3.70 9.65
N THR A 105 -3.01 -4.97 9.94
CA THR A 105 -1.96 -5.95 10.22
C THR A 105 -1.16 -6.31 8.97
N THR A 106 -1.86 -6.70 7.89
CA THR A 106 -1.25 -7.15 6.62
C THR A 106 -2.07 -6.61 5.46
N GLY A 107 -1.40 -6.35 4.36
CA GLY A 107 -2.00 -5.82 3.14
C GLY A 107 -1.81 -4.31 2.99
N HIS A 108 -0.94 -3.93 2.05
CA HIS A 108 -0.77 -2.53 1.67
C HIS A 108 -1.86 -2.12 0.68
N SER A 109 -2.28 -0.88 0.79
CA SER A 109 -3.19 -0.28 -0.18
C SER A 109 -2.58 0.98 -0.79
N VAL A 110 -3.00 1.29 -2.00
CA VAL A 110 -2.52 2.46 -2.74
C VAL A 110 -3.69 3.14 -3.45
N ALA A 111 -3.91 4.40 -3.14
CA ALA A 111 -4.74 5.27 -3.98
C ALA A 111 -3.87 5.85 -5.09
N VAL A 112 -4.27 5.63 -6.33
CA VAL A 112 -3.52 6.05 -7.51
C VAL A 112 -4.32 7.10 -8.29
N HIS A 113 -3.63 8.18 -8.66
CA HIS A 113 -4.11 9.19 -9.59
C HIS A 113 -3.11 9.22 -10.76
N ALA A 114 -3.51 8.66 -11.89
CA ALA A 114 -2.66 8.48 -13.06
C ALA A 114 -3.13 9.34 -14.24
N THR A 115 -2.24 10.17 -14.77
CA THR A 115 -2.48 11.00 -15.95
C THR A 115 -1.70 10.42 -17.13
N PHE A 116 -2.39 10.20 -18.24
CA PHE A 116 -1.89 9.60 -19.48
C PHE A 116 -1.68 10.66 -20.56
N GLU A 117 -0.82 10.40 -21.50
CA GLU A 117 -0.59 11.28 -22.65
C GLU A 117 -1.81 11.36 -23.59
N ARG A 118 -2.52 10.23 -23.76
CA ARG A 118 -3.78 10.17 -24.49
C ARG A 118 -4.98 10.05 -23.55
N ALA A 119 -6.14 10.43 -24.01
CA ALA A 119 -7.38 10.14 -23.32
C ALA A 119 -7.53 8.62 -23.16
N ILE A 120 -8.04 8.19 -22.02
CA ILE A 120 -8.29 6.80 -21.68
C ILE A 120 -9.67 6.71 -20.98
N THR A 121 -10.46 5.77 -21.38
CA THR A 121 -11.77 5.51 -20.76
C THR A 121 -11.63 4.53 -19.60
N VAL A 122 -12.61 4.54 -18.71
CA VAL A 122 -12.72 3.56 -17.61
C VAL A 122 -12.79 2.13 -18.17
N GLU A 123 -13.51 1.95 -19.27
CA GLU A 123 -13.68 0.63 -19.91
C GLU A 123 -12.35 0.10 -20.48
N GLU A 124 -11.60 0.95 -21.21
CA GLU A 124 -10.25 0.58 -21.68
C GLU A 124 -9.32 0.20 -20.54
N ALA A 125 -9.38 0.95 -19.43
CA ALA A 125 -8.57 0.66 -18.25
C ALA A 125 -8.96 -0.66 -17.57
N ARG A 126 -10.26 -0.91 -17.40
CA ARG A 126 -10.75 -2.18 -16.83
C ARG A 126 -10.36 -3.37 -17.70
N GLN A 127 -10.49 -3.26 -19.01
CA GLN A 127 -10.06 -4.32 -19.93
C GLN A 127 -8.57 -4.63 -19.77
N ALA A 128 -7.73 -3.61 -19.75
CA ALA A 128 -6.29 -3.78 -19.54
C ALA A 128 -5.95 -4.43 -18.17
N LEU A 129 -6.69 -4.06 -17.12
CA LEU A 129 -6.49 -4.63 -15.79
C LEU A 129 -6.94 -6.10 -15.70
N VAL A 130 -8.03 -6.47 -16.37
CA VAL A 130 -8.51 -7.87 -16.43
C VAL A 130 -7.53 -8.78 -17.17
N GLU A 131 -6.85 -8.25 -18.19
CA GLU A 131 -5.84 -8.98 -18.97
C GLU A 131 -4.47 -9.03 -18.27
N ALA A 132 -4.25 -8.18 -17.27
CA ALA A 132 -2.96 -8.10 -16.58
C ALA A 132 -2.71 -9.34 -15.70
N PRO A 133 -1.53 -9.96 -15.78
CA PRO A 133 -1.19 -11.11 -14.96
C PRO A 133 -1.16 -10.74 -13.47
N SER A 134 -1.71 -11.62 -12.63
CA SER A 134 -1.73 -11.43 -11.16
C SER A 134 -2.49 -10.20 -10.67
N VAL A 135 -3.43 -9.73 -11.46
CA VAL A 135 -4.38 -8.68 -11.10
C VAL A 135 -5.80 -9.26 -11.07
N VAL A 136 -6.56 -8.91 -10.05
CA VAL A 136 -7.99 -9.22 -9.94
C VAL A 136 -8.74 -7.89 -9.83
N VAL A 137 -9.68 -7.67 -10.73
CA VAL A 137 -10.56 -6.49 -10.68
C VAL A 137 -11.73 -6.80 -9.77
N LEU A 138 -11.86 -6.03 -8.69
CA LEU A 138 -12.96 -6.05 -7.74
C LEU A 138 -13.56 -4.65 -7.70
N ASP A 139 -14.54 -4.37 -8.56
CA ASP A 139 -15.04 -3.02 -8.79
C ASP A 139 -16.49 -3.03 -9.26
N ASP A 140 -17.41 -3.35 -8.35
CA ASP A 140 -18.86 -3.24 -8.55
C ASP A 140 -19.43 -2.23 -7.54
N PRO A 141 -19.63 -0.96 -7.94
CA PRO A 141 -20.19 0.07 -7.08
C PRO A 141 -21.61 -0.20 -6.60
N ASP A 142 -22.42 -0.90 -7.39
CA ASP A 142 -23.82 -1.17 -7.07
C ASP A 142 -23.93 -2.22 -5.96
N LEU A 143 -23.01 -3.16 -5.93
CA LEU A 143 -22.87 -4.17 -4.88
C LEU A 143 -21.95 -3.74 -3.73
N HIS A 144 -21.40 -2.54 -3.77
CA HIS A 144 -20.37 -2.05 -2.84
C HIS A 144 -19.12 -2.95 -2.79
N GLU A 145 -18.79 -3.58 -3.91
CA GLU A 145 -17.58 -4.40 -4.04
C GLU A 145 -16.39 -3.53 -4.45
N PHE A 146 -15.37 -3.51 -3.63
CA PHE A 146 -14.11 -2.79 -3.84
C PHE A 146 -12.99 -3.46 -3.04
N PRO A 147 -11.73 -3.34 -3.45
CA PRO A 147 -10.63 -4.01 -2.78
C PRO A 147 -10.35 -3.42 -1.40
N THR A 148 -10.12 -4.28 -0.42
CA THR A 148 -9.67 -3.90 0.92
C THR A 148 -8.48 -4.76 1.36
N PRO A 149 -7.66 -4.32 2.34
CA PRO A 149 -6.60 -5.14 2.89
C PRO A 149 -7.07 -6.51 3.43
N VAL A 150 -8.30 -6.57 3.95
CA VAL A 150 -8.88 -7.83 4.46
C VAL A 150 -9.09 -8.84 3.34
N ASP A 151 -9.44 -8.38 2.14
CA ASP A 151 -9.62 -9.26 0.97
C ASP A 151 -8.28 -9.70 0.38
N ALA A 152 -7.26 -8.83 0.47
CA ALA A 152 -5.95 -9.07 -0.10
C ALA A 152 -5.05 -9.96 0.78
N ALA A 153 -5.21 -9.91 2.10
CA ALA A 153 -4.36 -10.65 3.03
C ALA A 153 -4.41 -12.17 2.79
N GLY A 154 -3.24 -12.80 2.64
CA GLY A 154 -3.11 -14.22 2.33
C GLY A 154 -3.30 -14.59 0.85
N SER A 155 -3.61 -13.63 -0.02
CA SER A 155 -3.85 -13.84 -1.45
C SER A 155 -2.63 -13.47 -2.30
N ASP A 156 -2.48 -14.13 -3.45
CA ASP A 156 -1.36 -13.89 -4.36
C ASP A 156 -1.57 -12.70 -5.31
N PRO A 157 -2.77 -12.42 -5.85
CA PRO A 157 -2.97 -11.31 -6.78
C PRO A 157 -3.03 -9.95 -6.07
N ALA A 158 -2.77 -8.89 -6.83
CA ALA A 158 -3.17 -7.55 -6.47
C ALA A 158 -4.64 -7.33 -6.86
N PHE A 159 -5.43 -6.82 -5.94
CA PHE A 159 -6.83 -6.45 -6.18
C PHE A 159 -6.91 -4.98 -6.56
N VAL A 160 -7.61 -4.70 -7.65
CA VAL A 160 -7.78 -3.34 -8.17
C VAL A 160 -9.27 -3.03 -8.30
N GLY A 161 -9.66 -1.86 -7.87
CA GLY A 161 -11.04 -1.38 -8.01
C GLY A 161 -11.12 0.13 -7.86
N ARG A 162 -12.36 0.63 -7.73
CA ARG A 162 -12.62 2.07 -7.69
C ARG A 162 -12.06 2.79 -8.93
N VAL A 163 -12.07 2.10 -10.08
CA VAL A 163 -11.59 2.66 -11.34
C VAL A 163 -12.60 3.68 -11.86
N ARG A 164 -12.19 4.93 -11.91
CA ARG A 164 -13.06 6.04 -12.28
C ARG A 164 -12.31 7.14 -13.01
N GLN A 165 -13.04 7.84 -13.86
CA GLN A 165 -12.52 9.03 -14.53
C GLN A 165 -12.42 10.20 -13.56
N ALA A 166 -11.31 10.90 -13.54
CA ALA A 166 -11.20 12.15 -12.79
C ALA A 166 -12.12 13.22 -13.41
N PRO A 167 -12.94 13.92 -12.61
CA PRO A 167 -13.86 14.92 -13.13
C PRO A 167 -13.15 15.99 -13.97
N GLY A 168 -13.64 16.21 -15.19
CA GLY A 168 -13.09 17.22 -16.10
C GLY A 168 -11.76 16.87 -16.76
N SER A 169 -11.22 15.67 -16.56
CA SER A 169 -9.96 15.23 -17.15
C SER A 169 -10.08 13.87 -17.86
N PRO A 170 -10.27 13.85 -19.19
CA PRO A 170 -10.34 12.60 -19.95
C PRO A 170 -9.02 11.83 -20.00
N HIS A 171 -7.93 12.42 -19.56
CA HIS A 171 -6.60 11.83 -19.51
C HIS A 171 -6.27 11.23 -18.15
N THR A 172 -7.13 11.38 -17.13
CA THR A 172 -6.77 11.01 -15.75
C THR A 172 -7.73 9.98 -15.19
N LEU A 173 -7.18 8.90 -14.71
CA LEU A 173 -7.90 7.86 -13.97
C LEU A 173 -7.49 7.86 -12.51
N GLU A 174 -8.44 7.51 -11.68
CA GLU A 174 -8.23 7.20 -10.28
C GLU A 174 -8.63 5.75 -10.02
N LEU A 175 -7.83 5.07 -9.23
CA LEU A 175 -8.07 3.68 -8.84
C LEU A 175 -7.51 3.39 -7.45
N PHE A 176 -7.93 2.28 -6.87
CA PHE A 176 -7.46 1.82 -5.58
C PHE A 176 -6.95 0.39 -5.71
N VAL A 177 -5.79 0.13 -5.14
CA VAL A 177 -5.12 -1.16 -5.21
C VAL A 177 -4.89 -1.68 -3.81
N CYS A 178 -5.13 -2.99 -3.59
CA CYS A 178 -4.73 -3.68 -2.36
C CYS A 178 -3.94 -4.94 -2.72
N ALA A 179 -2.87 -5.22 -2.00
CA ALA A 179 -2.11 -6.45 -2.16
C ALA A 179 -1.52 -6.90 -0.83
N ASP A 180 -1.37 -8.19 -0.65
CA ASP A 180 -0.61 -8.74 0.47
C ASP A 180 0.88 -8.39 0.30
N ASN A 181 1.38 -7.50 1.14
CA ASN A 181 2.74 -7.00 1.05
C ASN A 181 3.82 -8.05 1.41
N LEU A 182 3.45 -9.08 2.15
CA LEU A 182 4.36 -10.19 2.49
C LEU A 182 4.51 -11.19 1.34
N ARG A 183 3.52 -11.25 0.43
CA ARG A 183 3.48 -12.17 -0.71
C ARG A 183 3.81 -11.46 -2.01
N GLN A 184 2.91 -10.62 -2.51
CA GLN A 184 2.99 -10.00 -3.82
C GLN A 184 4.15 -9.00 -3.95
N GLY A 185 4.46 -8.25 -2.91
CA GLY A 185 5.50 -7.22 -2.95
C GLY A 185 6.93 -7.77 -2.89
N CYS A 186 7.15 -8.92 -2.30
CA CYS A 186 8.48 -9.42 -1.96
C CYS A 186 8.69 -10.88 -2.36
N ALA A 187 8.12 -11.83 -1.61
CA ALA A 187 8.44 -13.25 -1.71
C ALA A 187 8.00 -13.84 -3.05
N LEU A 188 6.76 -13.62 -3.44
CA LEU A 188 6.20 -14.19 -4.68
C LEU A 188 6.85 -13.59 -5.93
N ASN A 189 7.16 -12.29 -5.92
CA ASN A 189 7.83 -11.66 -7.04
C ASN A 189 9.26 -12.18 -7.23
N ALA A 190 9.98 -12.42 -6.16
CA ALA A 190 11.32 -13.04 -6.21
C ALA A 190 11.27 -14.47 -6.81
N VAL A 191 10.27 -15.27 -6.41
CA VAL A 191 10.06 -16.62 -6.97
C VAL A 191 9.77 -16.54 -8.47
N ARG A 192 8.86 -15.66 -8.90
CA ARG A 192 8.53 -15.46 -10.31
C ARG A 192 9.73 -15.04 -11.16
N ILE A 193 10.56 -14.15 -10.64
CA ILE A 193 11.81 -13.77 -11.32
C ILE A 193 12.72 -14.99 -11.45
N ALA A 194 12.87 -15.80 -10.41
CA ALA A 194 13.67 -17.01 -10.44
C ALA A 194 13.14 -18.04 -11.46
N GLU A 195 11.83 -18.21 -11.55
CA GLU A 195 11.17 -19.09 -12.52
C GLU A 195 11.44 -18.62 -13.97
N LEU A 196 11.32 -17.32 -14.25
CA LEU A 196 11.64 -16.75 -15.56
C LEU A 196 13.11 -16.99 -15.93
N LEU A 197 14.03 -16.73 -15.01
CA LEU A 197 15.45 -16.96 -15.23
C LEU A 197 15.78 -18.44 -15.45
N ALA A 198 15.13 -19.33 -14.71
CA ALA A 198 15.32 -20.78 -14.86
C ALA A 198 14.81 -21.29 -16.21
N HIS A 199 13.72 -20.72 -16.74
CA HIS A 199 13.19 -21.05 -18.05
C HIS A 199 14.14 -20.64 -19.21
N ASP A 200 14.84 -19.53 -19.02
CA ASP A 200 15.76 -18.97 -20.02
C ASP A 200 17.19 -19.57 -19.95
N LEU A 201 17.48 -20.38 -18.93
CA LEU A 201 18.76 -21.07 -18.83
C LEU A 201 18.76 -22.29 -19.77
N PRO A 202 19.83 -22.51 -20.56
CA PRO A 202 19.98 -23.73 -21.35
C PRO A 202 20.00 -24.93 -20.41
N GLU A 203 19.29 -26.01 -20.81
CA GLU A 203 19.35 -27.28 -20.08
C GLU A 203 20.82 -27.66 -19.87
N ALA A 204 21.20 -27.90 -18.61
CA ALA A 204 22.55 -28.35 -18.29
C ALA A 204 22.73 -29.74 -18.91
N GLY A 205 23.53 -29.80 -19.99
CA GLY A 205 23.87 -31.02 -20.70
C GLY A 205 24.78 -31.95 -19.87
#